data_ad9b53e1b132484e108d1ea16845662c
#
_entry.id   ad9b53e1b132484e108d1ea16845662c
#
_cell.length_a   1.000
_cell.length_b   1.000
_cell.length_c   1.000
_cell.angle_alpha   90.00
_cell.angle_beta   90.00
_cell.angle_gamma   90.00
#
_symmetry.space_group_name_H-M   'P 1'
#
loop_
_entity.id
_entity.type
_entity.pdbx_description
1 polymer ?
#
loop_
_entity_poly.entity_id
_entity_poly.type
_entity_poly.pdbx_seq_one_letter_code
_entity_poly.pdbx_strand_id
1 'polypeptide(L)'
;KQENIQKSSSSVFYSLCKNIKNTEYISSSKIPCNFLVLHSIMYKEISYQSAEEALSIIKSGDRVYVHGSAMTPNFLLAELAKQAPRLQNVELTFISVLGDIVVDRPEYENNFHINCLFVSDSVRHAVNEGRADFVPVFLSDIPDLFKNGQLPLDVALIQVSPPDKHGYCSLGISVDIARAAVSTAKHIIAQVNPNVPRTHGDSMIHTNRIHSFVYSAHALHVVDYSAKVGKEELQIGKFIAELIDDGSTLQTGIGTIPDAVLKSLNNHKNLGIHTEMCSDGIIDLFEKDIINNSKKIIHPYKTVTGFAVGTKKLYDYVDDNPAFAFLDIDFVNDPHIISKNPKVVAINSAIEVDITGQVCADSIGSKLFSGIGGQMDFIRGAALSQGGKPIIALTSRTKKGEPRIVPFLKQGAGVVTTRGHVHYIVTEF
;
A
#
# COMPACT_ATOMS: atom_id res chain seq x y z
N LYS A 1 -47.67 -6.61 8.94
CA LYS A 1 -47.49 -5.29 8.24
C LYS A 1 -46.34 -5.26 7.25
N GLN A 2 -45.58 -6.37 7.08
CA GLN A 2 -44.49 -6.46 6.08
C GLN A 2 -44.88 -7.23 4.79
N GLU A 3 -46.03 -7.90 4.77
CA GLU A 3 -46.45 -8.65 3.56
C GLU A 3 -47.21 -7.83 2.51
N ASN A 4 -47.58 -6.59 2.78
CA ASN A 4 -48.38 -5.78 1.83
C ASN A 4 -47.57 -4.80 0.96
N ILE A 5 -46.24 -4.75 1.10
CA ILE A 5 -45.39 -3.84 0.27
C ILE A 5 -44.80 -4.58 -0.93
N GLN A 6 -44.69 -5.91 -0.88
CA GLN A 6 -44.13 -6.70 -1.98
C GLN A 6 -45.14 -7.04 -3.11
N LYS A 7 -46.45 -6.88 -2.88
CA LYS A 7 -47.49 -7.15 -3.91
C LYS A 7 -47.81 -5.95 -4.80
N SER A 8 -47.39 -4.73 -4.45
CA SER A 8 -47.70 -3.54 -5.26
C SER A 8 -46.66 -3.26 -6.37
N SER A 9 -45.42 -3.72 -6.19
CA SER A 9 -44.35 -3.49 -7.17
C SER A 9 -44.35 -4.50 -8.33
N SER A 10 -44.82 -5.71 -8.13
CA SER A 10 -44.89 -6.74 -9.19
C SER A 10 -46.07 -6.58 -10.13
N SER A 11 -47.16 -5.92 -9.73
CA SER A 11 -48.33 -5.67 -10.61
C SER A 11 -48.09 -4.52 -11.58
N VAL A 12 -47.28 -3.54 -11.22
CA VAL A 12 -46.89 -2.42 -12.12
C VAL A 12 -45.92 -2.89 -13.20
N PHE A 13 -45.00 -3.80 -12.83
CA PHE A 13 -44.04 -4.38 -13.80
C PHE A 13 -44.73 -5.28 -14.85
N TYR A 14 -45.73 -6.03 -14.45
CA TYR A 14 -46.47 -6.94 -15.36
C TYR A 14 -47.40 -6.19 -16.34
N SER A 15 -47.90 -5.01 -15.96
CA SER A 15 -48.73 -4.17 -16.82
C SER A 15 -47.92 -3.44 -17.91
N LEU A 16 -46.65 -3.09 -17.60
CA LEU A 16 -45.74 -2.44 -18.59
C LEU A 16 -45.22 -3.40 -19.67
N CYS A 17 -45.02 -4.68 -19.31
CA CYS A 17 -44.53 -5.68 -20.28
C CYS A 17 -45.61 -6.21 -21.23
N LYS A 18 -46.91 -6.07 -20.93
CA LYS A 18 -47.99 -6.50 -21.82
C LYS A 18 -48.27 -5.56 -23.02
N ASN A 19 -47.83 -4.32 -22.94
CA ASN A 19 -48.05 -3.32 -24.01
C ASN A 19 -46.96 -3.28 -25.08
N ILE A 20 -45.94 -4.16 -25.02
CA ILE A 20 -44.83 -4.15 -25.99
C ILE A 20 -44.95 -5.24 -27.07
N LYS A 21 -46.03 -6.04 -27.08
CA LYS A 21 -46.17 -7.17 -28.03
C LYS A 21 -46.81 -6.87 -29.37
N ASN A 22 -47.20 -5.63 -29.67
CA ASN A 22 -47.75 -5.27 -30.98
C ASN A 22 -47.20 -3.94 -31.48
N THR A 23 -46.01 -3.94 -32.06
CA THR A 23 -45.63 -2.95 -33.06
C THR A 23 -44.54 -3.49 -33.96
N GLU A 24 -44.82 -3.39 -35.25
CA GLU A 24 -44.02 -3.79 -36.39
C GLU A 24 -42.65 -3.08 -36.46
N TYR A 25 -41.74 -3.70 -37.19
CA TYR A 25 -40.42 -3.18 -37.58
C TYR A 25 -40.51 -1.69 -37.98
N ILE A 26 -39.86 -0.83 -37.20
CA ILE A 26 -39.60 0.56 -37.60
C ILE A 26 -38.09 0.77 -37.65
N SER A 27 -37.66 1.25 -38.83
CA SER A 27 -36.30 1.61 -39.21
C SER A 27 -35.60 2.53 -38.21
N SER A 28 -34.28 2.34 -38.12
CA SER A 28 -33.29 3.05 -37.30
C SER A 28 -33.34 4.58 -37.43
N SER A 29 -34.17 5.28 -36.70
CA SER A 29 -33.98 6.73 -36.51
C SER A 29 -34.93 7.41 -35.50
N LYS A 30 -35.42 6.76 -34.45
CA LYS A 30 -36.06 7.44 -33.31
C LYS A 30 -36.03 6.56 -32.07
N ILE A 31 -34.95 6.61 -31.30
CA ILE A 31 -34.95 6.15 -29.91
C ILE A 31 -35.67 7.24 -29.09
N PRO A 32 -36.77 6.94 -28.39
CA PRO A 32 -37.46 7.95 -27.59
C PRO A 32 -36.54 8.49 -26.48
N CYS A 33 -36.51 9.80 -26.30
CA CYS A 33 -35.74 10.55 -25.32
C CYS A 33 -35.86 10.02 -23.87
N ASN A 34 -36.89 9.22 -23.57
CA ASN A 34 -37.12 8.64 -22.23
C ASN A 34 -36.19 7.50 -21.85
N PHE A 35 -35.41 6.91 -22.80
CA PHE A 35 -34.40 5.92 -22.47
C PHE A 35 -33.07 6.57 -22.02
N LEU A 36 -32.80 7.79 -22.46
CA LEU A 36 -31.64 8.59 -22.03
C LEU A 36 -31.79 9.11 -20.58
N VAL A 37 -33.04 9.34 -20.14
CA VAL A 37 -33.34 9.84 -18.79
C VAL A 37 -33.15 8.71 -17.74
N LEU A 38 -33.42 7.45 -18.09
CA LEU A 38 -33.20 6.31 -17.16
C LEU A 38 -31.71 5.93 -16.98
N HIS A 39 -30.85 6.27 -17.95
CA HIS A 39 -29.41 6.08 -17.81
C HIS A 39 -28.75 7.20 -16.99
N SER A 40 -29.32 8.39 -16.95
CA SER A 40 -28.81 9.53 -16.16
C SER A 40 -29.16 9.46 -14.68
N ILE A 41 -30.05 8.57 -14.24
CA ILE A 41 -30.47 8.43 -12.85
C ILE A 41 -29.48 7.52 -12.05
N MET A 42 -28.61 6.76 -12.72
CA MET A 42 -27.70 5.83 -12.03
C MET A 42 -26.32 6.40 -11.65
N TYR A 43 -25.95 7.59 -12.10
CA TYR A 43 -24.68 8.22 -11.76
C TYR A 43 -24.89 9.65 -11.29
N LYS A 44 -24.60 9.88 -10.00
CA LYS A 44 -24.41 11.23 -9.51
C LYS A 44 -23.11 11.73 -10.16
N GLU A 45 -23.24 12.65 -11.11
CA GLU A 45 -22.09 13.32 -11.70
C GLU A 45 -21.26 13.93 -10.57
N ILE A 46 -19.99 13.58 -10.47
CA ILE A 46 -19.13 14.12 -9.42
C ILE A 46 -18.86 15.59 -9.71
N SER A 47 -19.05 16.44 -8.70
CA SER A 47 -18.69 17.85 -8.77
C SER A 47 -17.29 18.01 -8.19
N TYR A 48 -16.38 18.57 -8.97
CA TYR A 48 -15.05 18.94 -8.49
C TYR A 48 -15.11 20.29 -7.78
N GLN A 49 -14.41 20.36 -6.66
CA GLN A 49 -14.23 21.56 -5.85
C GLN A 49 -12.81 22.08 -6.00
N SER A 50 -12.57 23.34 -5.60
CA SER A 50 -11.22 23.83 -5.37
C SER A 50 -10.60 23.11 -4.19
N ALA A 51 -9.26 22.99 -4.15
CA ALA A 51 -8.57 22.40 -3.00
C ALA A 51 -8.81 23.23 -1.73
N GLU A 52 -8.87 24.56 -1.85
CA GLU A 52 -9.17 25.49 -0.75
C GLU A 52 -10.52 25.17 -0.11
N GLU A 53 -11.56 25.02 -0.92
CA GLU A 53 -12.91 24.70 -0.46
C GLU A 53 -12.97 23.30 0.16
N ALA A 54 -12.42 22.28 -0.51
CA ALA A 54 -12.42 20.90 0.00
C ALA A 54 -11.69 20.76 1.34
N LEU A 55 -10.54 21.44 1.50
CA LEU A 55 -9.74 21.40 2.71
C LEU A 55 -10.29 22.28 3.84
N SER A 56 -11.25 23.18 3.57
CA SER A 56 -11.83 24.08 4.58
C SER A 56 -12.51 23.36 5.74
N ILE A 57 -12.91 22.09 5.54
CA ILE A 57 -13.54 21.24 6.56
C ILE A 57 -12.56 20.86 7.68
N ILE A 58 -11.25 20.82 7.42
CA ILE A 58 -10.22 20.50 8.40
C ILE A 58 -10.16 21.59 9.45
N LYS A 59 -10.18 21.21 10.72
CA LYS A 59 -10.18 22.10 11.88
C LYS A 59 -8.92 21.89 12.71
N SER A 60 -8.62 22.86 13.57
CA SER A 60 -7.59 22.72 14.58
C SER A 60 -7.86 21.52 15.47
N GLY A 61 -6.86 20.68 15.73
CA GLY A 61 -6.95 19.47 16.53
C GLY A 61 -7.48 18.25 15.80
N ASP A 62 -7.86 18.34 14.52
CA ASP A 62 -8.28 17.17 13.73
C ASP A 62 -7.10 16.24 13.50
N ARG A 63 -7.37 14.92 13.47
CA ARG A 63 -6.43 13.90 12.96
C ARG A 63 -6.74 13.58 11.51
N VAL A 64 -5.75 13.79 10.66
CA VAL A 64 -5.85 13.66 9.20
C VAL A 64 -4.97 12.50 8.73
N TYR A 65 -5.57 11.47 8.19
CA TYR A 65 -4.83 10.44 7.47
C TYR A 65 -4.35 10.97 6.12
N VAL A 66 -3.10 10.70 5.77
CA VAL A 66 -2.52 11.02 4.46
C VAL A 66 -2.17 9.73 3.72
N HIS A 67 -2.68 9.59 2.49
CA HIS A 67 -2.40 8.43 1.64
C HIS A 67 -0.91 8.26 1.42
N GLY A 68 -0.43 7.03 1.51
CA GLY A 68 0.99 6.72 1.56
C GLY A 68 1.64 6.42 0.21
N SER A 69 2.93 6.18 0.27
CA SER A 69 3.78 5.71 -0.83
C SER A 69 3.65 6.58 -2.09
N ALA A 70 3.64 5.98 -3.28
CA ALA A 70 3.47 6.72 -4.54
C ALA A 70 2.09 7.38 -4.70
N MET A 71 1.16 7.09 -3.78
CA MET A 71 -0.17 7.70 -3.75
C MET A 71 -0.26 8.94 -2.86
N THR A 72 0.86 9.44 -2.31
CA THR A 72 0.89 10.67 -1.51
C THR A 72 0.24 11.84 -2.26
N PRO A 73 -0.82 12.48 -1.70
CA PRO A 73 -1.53 13.58 -2.37
C PRO A 73 -0.81 14.91 -2.15
N ASN A 74 0.41 15.06 -2.71
CA ASN A 74 1.27 16.22 -2.48
C ASN A 74 0.61 17.55 -2.86
N PHE A 75 -0.26 17.56 -3.88
CA PHE A 75 -1.00 18.77 -4.22
C PHE A 75 -1.92 19.21 -3.06
N LEU A 76 -2.70 18.28 -2.49
CA LEU A 76 -3.55 18.61 -1.33
C LEU A 76 -2.74 19.02 -0.12
N LEU A 77 -1.57 18.41 0.13
CA LEU A 77 -0.68 18.81 1.24
C LEU A 77 -0.12 20.22 1.04
N ALA A 78 0.25 20.57 -0.19
CA ALA A 78 0.71 21.93 -0.51
C ALA A 78 -0.41 22.98 -0.34
N GLU A 79 -1.64 22.65 -0.75
CA GLU A 79 -2.78 23.52 -0.54
C GLU A 79 -3.21 23.62 0.94
N LEU A 80 -3.06 22.52 1.70
CA LEU A 80 -3.29 22.53 3.15
C LEU A 80 -2.30 23.45 3.88
N ALA A 81 -1.03 23.45 3.49
CA ALA A 81 -0.03 24.33 4.06
C ALA A 81 -0.40 25.83 3.89
N LYS A 82 -1.04 26.21 2.78
CA LYS A 82 -1.54 27.59 2.59
C LYS A 82 -2.64 27.98 3.59
N GLN A 83 -3.32 26.99 4.15
CA GLN A 83 -4.37 27.21 5.16
C GLN A 83 -3.82 27.20 6.61
N ALA A 84 -2.51 27.06 6.80
CA ALA A 84 -1.87 27.11 8.11
C ALA A 84 -2.33 28.28 9.00
N PRO A 85 -2.51 29.52 8.50
CA PRO A 85 -2.91 30.64 9.36
C PRO A 85 -4.22 30.43 10.14
N ARG A 86 -5.10 29.53 9.71
CA ARG A 86 -6.37 29.21 10.40
C ARG A 86 -6.34 27.92 11.22
N LEU A 87 -5.23 27.18 11.16
CA LEU A 87 -5.12 25.85 11.74
C LEU A 87 -4.08 25.80 12.86
N GLN A 88 -4.35 25.02 13.91
CA GLN A 88 -3.43 24.73 15.00
C GLN A 88 -3.53 23.28 15.41
N ASN A 89 -2.39 22.63 15.66
CA ASN A 89 -2.31 21.26 16.15
C ASN A 89 -3.12 20.24 15.30
N VAL A 90 -3.07 20.36 13.97
CA VAL A 90 -3.62 19.33 13.09
C VAL A 90 -2.63 18.16 13.03
N GLU A 91 -3.04 16.99 13.48
CA GLU A 91 -2.21 15.79 13.45
C GLU A 91 -2.30 15.13 12.07
N LEU A 92 -1.14 14.91 11.42
CA LEU A 92 -1.04 14.19 10.15
C LEU A 92 -0.49 12.80 10.40
N THR A 93 -1.27 11.75 10.13
CA THR A 93 -0.86 10.36 10.33
C THR A 93 -0.77 9.60 9.01
N PHE A 94 0.32 8.82 8.86
CA PHE A 94 0.62 8.03 7.66
C PHE A 94 1.68 6.96 7.93
N ILE A 95 1.86 6.03 6.99
CA ILE A 95 2.98 5.07 7.05
C ILE A 95 4.23 5.63 6.35
N SER A 96 4.18 5.79 5.05
CA SER A 96 5.31 6.27 4.24
C SER A 96 4.78 7.27 3.24
N VAL A 97 5.44 8.39 3.09
CA VAL A 97 5.07 9.44 2.14
C VAL A 97 6.23 9.74 1.23
N LEU A 98 5.94 10.06 -0.03
CA LEU A 98 6.92 10.41 -1.04
C LEU A 98 6.72 11.85 -1.53
N GLY A 99 7.81 12.47 -1.96
CA GLY A 99 7.81 13.83 -2.46
C GLY A 99 8.08 14.88 -1.39
N ASP A 100 7.81 16.13 -1.70
CA ASP A 100 7.97 17.26 -0.78
C ASP A 100 6.78 17.34 0.18
N ILE A 101 7.05 17.12 1.45
CA ILE A 101 6.05 17.20 2.52
C ILE A 101 6.10 18.61 3.12
N VAL A 102 5.53 19.55 2.39
CA VAL A 102 5.57 21.00 2.73
C VAL A 102 5.13 21.27 4.17
N VAL A 103 4.16 20.54 4.68
CA VAL A 103 3.59 20.69 6.04
C VAL A 103 4.57 20.29 7.16
N ASP A 104 5.69 19.61 6.84
CA ASP A 104 6.75 19.23 7.79
C ASP A 104 7.81 20.32 8.00
N ARG A 105 7.71 21.43 7.30
CA ARG A 105 8.69 22.52 7.41
C ARG A 105 8.57 23.23 8.76
N PRO A 106 9.70 23.69 9.35
CA PRO A 106 9.72 24.31 10.67
C PRO A 106 8.76 25.49 10.85
N GLU A 107 8.47 26.25 9.78
CA GLU A 107 7.51 27.35 9.83
C GLU A 107 6.07 26.94 10.15
N TYR A 108 5.75 25.63 10.00
CA TYR A 108 4.41 25.09 10.23
C TYR A 108 4.30 24.24 11.51
N GLU A 109 5.32 24.20 12.37
CA GLU A 109 5.36 23.33 13.56
C GLU A 109 4.21 23.56 14.56
N ASN A 110 3.67 24.78 14.62
CA ASN A 110 2.51 25.11 15.46
C ASN A 110 1.16 24.78 14.80
N ASN A 111 1.17 24.52 13.49
CA ASN A 111 -0.03 24.28 12.70
C ASN A 111 -0.26 22.79 12.48
N PHE A 112 0.80 22.05 12.18
CA PHE A 112 0.76 20.63 11.84
C PHE A 112 1.72 19.84 12.72
N HIS A 113 1.27 18.71 13.21
CA HIS A 113 2.07 17.74 13.95
C HIS A 113 2.08 16.41 13.19
N ILE A 114 3.25 15.90 12.88
CA ILE A 114 3.38 14.60 12.19
C ILE A 114 3.45 13.50 13.22
N ASN A 115 2.54 12.51 13.08
CA ASN A 115 2.54 11.27 13.82
C ASN A 115 2.67 10.11 12.82
N CYS A 116 3.90 9.69 12.51
CA CYS A 116 4.15 8.66 11.51
C CYS A 116 4.15 7.26 12.13
N LEU A 117 3.59 6.31 11.38
CA LEU A 117 3.54 4.89 11.73
C LEU A 117 4.71 4.11 11.08
N PHE A 118 5.49 4.80 10.26
CA PHE A 118 6.75 4.37 9.67
C PHE A 118 7.57 5.61 9.28
N VAL A 119 8.86 5.63 9.62
CA VAL A 119 9.73 6.79 9.37
C VAL A 119 10.29 6.74 7.95
N SER A 120 9.64 7.42 7.00
CA SER A 120 10.12 7.56 5.63
C SER A 120 11.26 8.59 5.53
N ASP A 121 12.00 8.55 4.42
CA ASP A 121 13.08 9.52 4.15
C ASP A 121 12.61 10.97 4.28
N SER A 122 11.40 11.25 3.83
CA SER A 122 10.83 12.60 3.78
C SER A 122 10.66 13.24 5.16
N VAL A 123 10.40 12.45 6.21
CA VAL A 123 10.12 12.95 7.57
C VAL A 123 11.16 12.52 8.62
N ARG A 124 12.17 11.75 8.22
CA ARG A 124 13.20 11.21 9.11
C ARG A 124 13.92 12.30 9.92
N HIS A 125 14.19 13.43 9.30
CA HIS A 125 14.85 14.56 9.98
C HIS A 125 13.96 15.13 11.08
N ALA A 126 12.68 15.34 10.82
CA ALA A 126 11.74 15.86 11.80
C ALA A 126 11.58 14.94 13.02
N VAL A 127 11.50 13.63 12.80
CA VAL A 127 11.46 12.64 13.89
C VAL A 127 12.72 12.68 14.74
N ASN A 128 13.90 12.73 14.12
CA ASN A 128 15.17 12.75 14.86
C ASN A 128 15.46 14.12 15.52
N GLU A 129 14.79 15.16 15.12
CA GLU A 129 14.83 16.51 15.73
C GLU A 129 13.76 16.70 16.83
N GLY A 130 12.85 15.73 16.99
CA GLY A 130 11.78 15.80 17.99
C GLY A 130 10.59 16.68 17.57
N ARG A 131 10.45 17.01 16.28
CA ARG A 131 9.32 17.77 15.71
C ARG A 131 8.20 16.88 15.21
N ALA A 132 8.45 15.58 15.09
CA ALA A 132 7.49 14.58 14.66
C ALA A 132 7.56 13.36 15.57
N ASP A 133 6.42 12.70 15.78
CA ASP A 133 6.33 11.47 16.55
C ASP A 133 6.39 10.24 15.64
N PHE A 134 6.88 9.14 16.20
CA PHE A 134 6.84 7.81 15.59
C PHE A 134 6.17 6.83 16.52
N VAL A 135 5.15 6.14 16.03
CA VAL A 135 4.48 5.04 16.74
C VAL A 135 5.06 3.72 16.27
N PRO A 136 5.85 3.02 17.10
CA PRO A 136 6.36 1.68 16.77
C PRO A 136 5.22 0.66 16.83
N VAL A 137 4.82 0.14 15.69
CA VAL A 137 3.68 -0.77 15.53
C VAL A 137 3.95 -1.74 14.37
N PHE A 138 3.44 -2.97 14.45
CA PHE A 138 3.43 -3.88 13.31
C PHE A 138 2.49 -3.34 12.24
N LEU A 139 2.88 -3.48 10.99
CA LEU A 139 2.07 -2.95 9.90
C LEU A 139 0.69 -3.63 9.85
N SER A 140 0.62 -4.93 10.17
CA SER A 140 -0.63 -5.69 10.28
C SER A 140 -1.61 -5.12 11.31
N ASP A 141 -1.11 -4.47 12.38
CA ASP A 141 -1.94 -3.98 13.49
C ASP A 141 -2.47 -2.56 13.26
N ILE A 142 -1.92 -1.82 12.29
CA ILE A 142 -2.33 -0.42 12.03
C ILE A 142 -3.81 -0.29 11.69
N PRO A 143 -4.41 -1.12 10.82
CA PRO A 143 -5.84 -1.06 10.54
C PRO A 143 -6.72 -1.11 11.80
N ASP A 144 -6.32 -1.91 12.78
CA ASP A 144 -7.05 -2.04 14.04
C ASP A 144 -6.96 -0.78 14.92
N LEU A 145 -5.85 -0.02 14.87
CA LEU A 145 -5.77 1.28 15.55
C LEU A 145 -6.85 2.24 15.05
N PHE A 146 -7.16 2.21 13.75
CA PHE A 146 -8.23 3.03 13.17
C PHE A 146 -9.61 2.45 13.46
N LYS A 147 -9.81 1.14 13.22
CA LYS A 147 -11.09 0.44 13.38
C LYS A 147 -11.59 0.43 14.83
N ASN A 148 -10.68 0.29 15.79
CA ASN A 148 -11.00 0.24 17.23
C ASN A 148 -11.00 1.63 17.90
N GLY A 149 -10.74 2.70 17.14
CA GLY A 149 -10.78 4.08 17.64
C GLY A 149 -9.62 4.44 18.58
N GLN A 150 -8.51 3.72 18.57
CA GLN A 150 -7.29 4.09 19.29
C GLN A 150 -6.60 5.27 18.60
N LEU A 151 -6.65 5.31 17.26
CA LEU A 151 -6.28 6.45 16.42
C LEU A 151 -7.48 6.84 15.54
N PRO A 152 -8.51 7.52 16.10
CA PRO A 152 -9.71 7.91 15.35
C PRO A 152 -9.33 8.95 14.28
N LEU A 153 -9.90 8.82 13.08
CA LEU A 153 -9.61 9.68 11.94
C LEU A 153 -10.77 10.66 11.70
N ASP A 154 -10.49 11.96 11.70
CA ASP A 154 -11.45 12.99 11.34
C ASP A 154 -11.53 13.14 9.82
N VAL A 155 -10.40 13.20 9.14
CA VAL A 155 -10.31 13.36 7.69
C VAL A 155 -9.33 12.35 7.09
N ALA A 156 -9.64 11.80 5.90
CA ALA A 156 -8.70 11.09 5.07
C ALA A 156 -8.43 11.89 3.79
N LEU A 157 -7.16 12.26 3.57
CA LEU A 157 -6.67 12.83 2.32
C LEU A 157 -6.12 11.70 1.45
N ILE A 158 -6.83 11.36 0.40
CA ILE A 158 -6.45 10.24 -0.48
C ILE A 158 -6.22 10.71 -1.92
N GLN A 159 -5.44 9.95 -2.68
CA GLN A 159 -5.35 10.07 -4.13
C GLN A 159 -6.03 8.87 -4.77
N VAL A 160 -6.82 9.09 -5.81
CA VAL A 160 -7.62 8.05 -6.46
C VAL A 160 -7.64 8.21 -7.98
N SER A 161 -7.94 7.12 -8.70
CA SER A 161 -8.26 7.18 -10.12
C SER A 161 -9.56 7.95 -10.37
N PRO A 162 -9.82 8.45 -11.60
CA PRO A 162 -11.16 8.87 -11.99
C PRO A 162 -12.18 7.75 -11.75
N PRO A 163 -13.45 8.09 -11.45
CA PRO A 163 -14.48 7.07 -11.30
C PRO A 163 -14.78 6.37 -12.62
N ASP A 164 -15.05 5.09 -12.53
CA ASP A 164 -15.53 4.30 -13.66
C ASP A 164 -17.03 4.56 -13.94
N LYS A 165 -17.55 3.90 -15.00
CA LYS A 165 -18.97 3.97 -15.36
C LYS A 165 -19.94 3.45 -14.27
N HIS A 166 -19.43 2.81 -13.21
CA HIS A 166 -20.20 2.31 -12.08
C HIS A 166 -20.02 3.17 -10.82
N GLY A 167 -19.30 4.29 -10.90
CA GLY A 167 -19.04 5.20 -9.79
C GLY A 167 -17.94 4.75 -8.85
N TYR A 168 -17.05 3.84 -9.27
CA TYR A 168 -15.92 3.40 -8.44
C TYR A 168 -14.61 4.05 -8.87
N CYS A 169 -13.92 4.66 -7.91
CA CYS A 169 -12.53 5.06 -8.01
C CYS A 169 -11.62 3.93 -7.48
N SER A 170 -10.38 3.89 -7.94
CA SER A 170 -9.35 3.02 -7.36
C SER A 170 -8.46 3.79 -6.40
N LEU A 171 -8.11 3.21 -5.25
CA LEU A 171 -7.03 3.67 -4.36
C LEU A 171 -5.64 3.48 -5.00
N GLY A 172 -5.59 3.00 -6.24
CA GLY A 172 -4.36 2.84 -7.01
C GLY A 172 -3.43 1.79 -6.42
N ILE A 173 -2.16 2.15 -6.34
CA ILE A 173 -1.06 1.26 -5.99
C ILE A 173 -0.66 1.31 -4.50
N SER A 174 -1.48 1.87 -3.61
CA SER A 174 -1.29 1.83 -2.16
C SER A 174 -2.65 1.62 -1.50
N VAL A 175 -3.01 0.37 -1.29
CA VAL A 175 -4.27 -0.04 -0.64
C VAL A 175 -4.03 -0.23 0.84
N ASP A 176 -3.00 -0.93 1.21
CA ASP A 176 -2.42 -1.08 2.54
C ASP A 176 -3.33 -0.61 3.69
N ILE A 177 -2.91 0.38 4.47
CA ILE A 177 -3.74 0.99 5.54
C ILE A 177 -4.76 2.00 4.99
N ALA A 178 -4.67 2.40 3.72
CA ALA A 178 -5.61 3.34 3.11
C ALA A 178 -7.03 2.77 3.10
N ARG A 179 -7.18 1.45 2.91
CA ARG A 179 -8.48 0.78 2.98
C ARG A 179 -9.15 0.94 4.33
N ALA A 180 -8.41 0.71 5.41
CA ALA A 180 -8.91 0.92 6.77
C ALA A 180 -9.21 2.40 7.04
N ALA A 181 -8.33 3.31 6.61
CA ALA A 181 -8.52 4.75 6.78
C ALA A 181 -9.80 5.25 6.11
N VAL A 182 -10.07 4.90 4.85
CA VAL A 182 -11.31 5.32 4.16
C VAL A 182 -12.57 4.66 4.72
N SER A 183 -12.44 3.53 5.42
CA SER A 183 -13.59 2.89 6.08
C SER A 183 -13.98 3.54 7.39
N THR A 184 -13.05 4.22 8.07
CA THR A 184 -13.20 4.74 9.43
C THR A 184 -13.23 6.27 9.52
N ALA A 185 -12.59 6.99 8.59
CA ALA A 185 -12.57 8.44 8.59
C ALA A 185 -13.97 9.05 8.49
N LYS A 186 -14.22 10.13 9.25
CA LYS A 186 -15.50 10.86 9.22
C LYS A 186 -15.71 11.56 7.90
N HIS A 187 -14.63 12.10 7.30
CA HIS A 187 -14.66 12.79 6.01
C HIS A 187 -13.55 12.29 5.11
N ILE A 188 -13.83 12.15 3.81
CA ILE A 188 -12.86 11.72 2.80
C ILE A 188 -12.76 12.81 1.74
N ILE A 189 -11.55 13.32 1.53
CA ILE A 189 -11.21 14.27 0.48
C ILE A 189 -10.31 13.55 -0.52
N ALA A 190 -10.74 13.43 -1.76
CA ALA A 190 -10.02 12.70 -2.79
C ALA A 190 -9.39 13.64 -3.83
N GLN A 191 -8.09 13.55 -3.99
CA GLN A 191 -7.36 14.04 -5.16
C GLN A 191 -7.58 13.06 -6.30
N VAL A 192 -8.39 13.44 -7.28
CA VAL A 192 -8.64 12.62 -8.47
C VAL A 192 -7.55 12.86 -9.49
N ASN A 193 -6.77 11.82 -9.77
CA ASN A 193 -5.63 11.89 -10.69
C ASN A 193 -5.77 10.82 -11.79
N PRO A 194 -5.86 11.21 -13.09
CA PRO A 194 -5.99 10.27 -14.19
C PRO A 194 -4.76 9.36 -14.40
N ASN A 195 -3.63 9.68 -13.77
CA ASN A 195 -2.42 8.84 -13.83
C ASN A 195 -2.40 7.72 -12.78
N VAL A 196 -3.42 7.63 -11.92
CA VAL A 196 -3.54 6.55 -10.93
C VAL A 196 -4.02 5.28 -11.60
N PRO A 197 -3.26 4.17 -11.52
CA PRO A 197 -3.66 2.88 -12.06
C PRO A 197 -4.92 2.36 -11.38
N ARG A 198 -5.76 1.69 -12.16
CA ARG A 198 -6.92 0.96 -11.65
C ARG A 198 -6.47 -0.44 -11.23
N THR A 199 -6.35 -0.68 -9.94
CA THR A 199 -5.91 -1.98 -9.41
C THR A 199 -7.09 -2.82 -8.94
N HIS A 200 -6.90 -4.14 -8.86
CA HIS A 200 -7.90 -5.10 -8.40
C HIS A 200 -7.69 -5.48 -6.94
N GLY A 201 -8.73 -5.99 -6.28
CA GLY A 201 -8.74 -6.35 -4.87
C GLY A 201 -9.56 -5.35 -4.04
N ASP A 202 -9.00 -4.90 -2.92
CA ASP A 202 -9.68 -3.99 -1.97
C ASP A 202 -9.52 -2.50 -2.35
N SER A 203 -8.96 -2.22 -3.51
CA SER A 203 -8.67 -0.86 -3.97
C SER A 203 -9.89 -0.01 -4.30
N MET A 204 -11.06 -0.63 -4.52
CA MET A 204 -12.22 0.10 -5.02
C MET A 204 -12.96 0.84 -3.93
N ILE A 205 -13.18 2.16 -4.17
CA ILE A 205 -14.00 3.02 -3.33
C ILE A 205 -15.12 3.67 -4.18
N HIS A 206 -16.36 3.52 -3.74
CA HIS A 206 -17.47 4.13 -4.44
C HIS A 206 -17.57 5.62 -4.12
N THR A 207 -17.89 6.44 -5.12
CA THR A 207 -18.01 7.92 -5.02
C THR A 207 -18.92 8.38 -3.89
N ASN A 208 -19.95 7.60 -3.52
CA ASN A 208 -20.85 7.92 -2.40
C ASN A 208 -20.14 7.96 -1.02
N ARG A 209 -18.94 7.39 -0.90
CA ARG A 209 -18.13 7.42 0.31
C ARG A 209 -17.21 8.65 0.35
N ILE A 210 -16.98 9.30 -0.77
CA ILE A 210 -16.09 10.45 -0.90
C ILE A 210 -16.91 11.73 -0.75
N HIS A 211 -16.47 12.60 0.14
CA HIS A 211 -17.19 13.83 0.48
C HIS A 211 -16.80 15.00 -0.42
N SER A 212 -15.54 15.07 -0.83
CA SER A 212 -15.01 16.14 -1.68
C SER A 212 -14.06 15.57 -2.73
N PHE A 213 -14.18 16.06 -3.97
CA PHE A 213 -13.36 15.67 -5.10
C PHE A 213 -12.57 16.87 -5.61
N VAL A 214 -11.25 16.74 -5.68
CA VAL A 214 -10.35 17.76 -6.21
C VAL A 214 -9.59 17.17 -7.39
N TYR A 215 -9.71 17.76 -8.58
CA TYR A 215 -9.02 17.28 -9.76
C TYR A 215 -7.56 17.77 -9.78
N SER A 216 -6.62 16.85 -10.01
CA SER A 216 -5.20 17.19 -10.05
C SER A 216 -4.41 16.15 -10.83
N ALA A 217 -4.08 16.45 -12.09
CA ALA A 217 -3.34 15.55 -12.98
C ALA A 217 -1.82 15.72 -12.80
N HIS A 218 -1.23 14.93 -11.93
CA HIS A 218 0.22 14.89 -11.70
C HIS A 218 0.79 13.50 -12.00
N ALA A 219 2.06 13.44 -12.40
CA ALA A 219 2.78 12.18 -12.46
C ALA A 219 2.89 11.56 -11.06
N LEU A 220 2.74 10.25 -10.95
CA LEU A 220 3.01 9.53 -9.71
C LEU A 220 4.50 9.53 -9.40
N HIS A 221 4.85 9.46 -8.12
CA HIS A 221 6.24 9.27 -7.72
C HIS A 221 6.78 7.94 -8.22
N VAL A 222 7.99 7.98 -8.78
CA VAL A 222 8.70 6.79 -9.26
C VAL A 222 10.02 6.63 -8.52
N VAL A 223 10.39 5.37 -8.26
CA VAL A 223 11.64 5.00 -7.63
C VAL A 223 12.25 3.84 -8.40
N ASP A 224 13.49 4.00 -8.87
CA ASP A 224 14.25 2.91 -9.49
C ASP A 224 15.29 2.37 -8.50
N TYR A 225 15.04 1.17 -8.01
CA TYR A 225 15.95 0.47 -7.09
C TYR A 225 17.04 -0.31 -7.86
N SER A 226 16.80 -0.69 -9.10
CA SER A 226 17.65 -1.59 -9.88
C SER A 226 19.03 -1.01 -10.23
N ALA A 227 19.14 0.31 -10.32
CA ALA A 227 20.35 1.03 -10.70
C ALA A 227 21.46 1.01 -9.63
N LYS A 228 21.15 0.58 -8.39
CA LYS A 228 22.04 0.68 -7.22
C LYS A 228 22.59 -0.66 -6.73
N VAL A 229 22.33 -1.77 -7.44
CA VAL A 229 22.74 -3.12 -7.02
C VAL A 229 24.25 -3.30 -7.19
N GLY A 230 24.98 -3.55 -6.10
CA GLY A 230 26.42 -3.79 -6.08
C GLY A 230 26.79 -5.26 -6.18
N LYS A 231 28.11 -5.55 -6.11
CA LYS A 231 28.65 -6.92 -6.21
C LYS A 231 28.26 -7.77 -5.01
N GLU A 232 28.32 -7.18 -3.84
CA GLU A 232 27.97 -7.82 -2.55
C GLU A 232 26.49 -8.23 -2.55
N GLU A 233 25.60 -7.33 -2.97
CA GLU A 233 24.18 -7.62 -3.05
C GLU A 233 23.87 -8.70 -4.09
N LEU A 234 24.58 -8.71 -5.24
CA LEU A 234 24.44 -9.80 -6.23
C LEU A 234 24.90 -11.16 -5.67
N GLN A 235 25.94 -11.19 -4.86
CA GLN A 235 26.38 -12.44 -4.22
C GLN A 235 25.37 -12.93 -3.17
N ILE A 236 24.84 -12.03 -2.33
CA ILE A 236 23.74 -12.33 -1.41
C ILE A 236 22.52 -12.86 -2.18
N GLY A 237 22.16 -12.21 -3.30
CA GLY A 237 21.06 -12.63 -4.16
C GLY A 237 21.21 -14.06 -4.69
N LYS A 238 22.42 -14.46 -5.07
CA LYS A 238 22.72 -15.83 -5.51
C LYS A 238 22.55 -16.85 -4.39
N PHE A 239 23.11 -16.57 -3.20
CA PHE A 239 22.98 -17.46 -2.05
C PHE A 239 21.53 -17.64 -1.62
N ILE A 240 20.75 -16.55 -1.63
CA ILE A 240 19.32 -16.64 -1.33
C ILE A 240 18.58 -17.44 -2.40
N ALA A 241 18.90 -17.23 -3.69
CA ALA A 241 18.28 -18.00 -4.77
C ALA A 241 18.50 -19.51 -4.62
N GLU A 242 19.66 -19.96 -4.13
CA GLU A 242 19.95 -21.37 -3.84
C GLU A 242 19.08 -21.94 -2.70
N LEU A 243 18.54 -21.07 -1.83
CA LEU A 243 17.63 -21.47 -0.75
C LEU A 243 16.18 -21.53 -1.21
N ILE A 244 15.84 -20.99 -2.39
CA ILE A 244 14.48 -20.91 -2.90
C ILE A 244 14.19 -22.17 -3.72
N ASP A 245 13.16 -22.93 -3.33
CA ASP A 245 12.69 -24.10 -4.07
C ASP A 245 11.67 -23.70 -5.16
N ASP A 246 11.56 -24.50 -6.21
CA ASP A 246 10.45 -24.37 -7.16
C ASP A 246 9.10 -24.46 -6.43
N GLY A 247 8.17 -23.61 -6.85
CA GLY A 247 6.84 -23.51 -6.25
C GLY A 247 6.80 -22.73 -4.94
N SER A 248 7.91 -22.10 -4.50
CA SER A 248 7.93 -21.23 -3.32
C SER A 248 7.05 -20.00 -3.48
N THR A 249 6.47 -19.52 -2.38
CA THR A 249 5.79 -18.22 -2.31
C THR A 249 6.73 -17.19 -1.69
N LEU A 250 7.01 -16.13 -2.43
CA LEU A 250 8.00 -15.13 -2.04
C LEU A 250 7.36 -13.89 -1.42
N GLN A 251 7.93 -13.40 -0.34
CA GLN A 251 7.86 -12.02 0.09
C GLN A 251 9.20 -11.37 -0.17
N THR A 252 9.18 -10.25 -0.85
CA THR A 252 10.36 -9.44 -1.12
C THR A 252 10.12 -8.02 -0.65
N GLY A 253 11.08 -7.43 0.06
CA GLY A 253 11.08 -6.00 0.36
C GLY A 253 11.47 -5.16 -0.85
N ILE A 254 11.76 -3.89 -0.59
CA ILE A 254 12.38 -2.98 -1.55
C ILE A 254 13.87 -2.84 -1.28
N GLY A 255 14.61 -2.46 -2.31
CA GLY A 255 16.03 -2.13 -2.22
C GLY A 255 16.93 -3.08 -3.00
N THR A 256 18.21 -2.88 -2.83
CA THR A 256 19.23 -3.53 -3.67
C THR A 256 19.33 -5.04 -3.47
N ILE A 257 19.12 -5.55 -2.25
CA ILE A 257 19.18 -6.99 -1.97
C ILE A 257 17.96 -7.72 -2.56
N PRO A 258 16.69 -7.32 -2.29
CA PRO A 258 15.53 -7.92 -2.96
C PRO A 258 15.64 -7.93 -4.49
N ASP A 259 16.08 -6.83 -5.10
CA ASP A 259 16.28 -6.76 -6.56
C ASP A 259 17.37 -7.73 -7.05
N ALA A 260 18.46 -7.89 -6.28
CA ALA A 260 19.52 -8.85 -6.60
C ALA A 260 19.01 -10.30 -6.52
N VAL A 261 18.15 -10.61 -5.55
CA VAL A 261 17.50 -11.92 -5.45
C VAL A 261 16.63 -12.18 -6.68
N LEU A 262 15.70 -11.26 -7.01
CA LEU A 262 14.81 -11.41 -8.17
C LEU A 262 15.60 -11.62 -9.47
N LYS A 263 16.69 -10.88 -9.67
CA LYS A 263 17.60 -11.07 -10.82
C LYS A 263 18.27 -12.46 -10.86
N SER A 264 18.36 -13.15 -9.72
CA SER A 264 19.02 -14.47 -9.61
C SER A 264 18.06 -15.65 -9.81
N LEU A 265 16.75 -15.41 -9.97
CA LEU A 265 15.71 -16.46 -10.03
C LEU A 265 15.43 -17.02 -11.44
N ASN A 266 16.26 -16.76 -12.44
CA ASN A 266 15.98 -17.09 -13.85
C ASN A 266 15.77 -18.59 -14.14
N ASN A 267 16.20 -19.49 -13.27
CA ASN A 267 16.09 -20.95 -13.45
C ASN A 267 14.97 -21.59 -12.62
N HIS A 268 14.26 -20.80 -11.81
CA HIS A 268 13.17 -21.29 -10.96
C HIS A 268 11.88 -21.45 -11.74
N LYS A 269 10.92 -22.19 -11.17
CA LYS A 269 9.63 -22.48 -11.79
C LYS A 269 8.48 -22.36 -10.79
N ASN A 270 7.34 -21.90 -11.30
CA ASN A 270 6.07 -21.88 -10.56
C ASN A 270 6.15 -21.08 -9.25
N LEU A 271 6.94 -20.03 -9.17
CA LEU A 271 7.00 -19.18 -8.01
C LEU A 271 5.70 -18.40 -7.83
N GLY A 272 5.38 -18.07 -6.60
CA GLY A 272 4.27 -17.19 -6.24
C GLY A 272 4.74 -15.95 -5.49
N ILE A 273 3.91 -14.91 -5.49
CA ILE A 273 4.15 -13.67 -4.72
C ILE A 273 3.01 -13.45 -3.73
N HIS A 274 3.37 -13.28 -2.46
CA HIS A 274 2.55 -12.77 -1.39
C HIS A 274 3.44 -11.85 -0.55
N THR A 275 3.32 -10.56 -0.74
CA THR A 275 4.29 -9.57 -0.23
C THR A 275 3.58 -8.31 0.20
N GLU A 276 4.09 -7.62 1.21
CA GLU A 276 3.65 -6.30 1.61
C GLU A 276 3.73 -5.32 0.44
N MET A 277 4.88 -5.30 -0.21
CA MET A 277 5.18 -4.39 -1.31
C MET A 277 5.79 -5.12 -2.49
N CYS A 278 5.47 -4.68 -3.71
CA CYS A 278 6.12 -5.15 -4.93
C CYS A 278 6.84 -4.03 -5.68
N SER A 279 7.90 -4.41 -6.41
CA SER A 279 8.74 -3.54 -7.23
C SER A 279 8.86 -4.07 -8.67
N ASP A 280 9.54 -3.32 -9.55
CA ASP A 280 9.72 -3.67 -10.97
C ASP A 280 10.34 -5.05 -11.22
N GLY A 281 11.18 -5.53 -10.29
CA GLY A 281 11.91 -6.78 -10.46
C GLY A 281 11.05 -8.03 -10.68
N ILE A 282 9.76 -7.99 -10.33
CA ILE A 282 8.84 -9.11 -10.55
C ILE A 282 8.37 -9.23 -12.01
N ILE A 283 8.36 -8.14 -12.78
CA ILE A 283 7.78 -8.09 -14.13
C ILE A 283 8.49 -9.07 -15.06
N ASP A 284 9.82 -9.03 -15.12
CA ASP A 284 10.61 -9.90 -15.98
C ASP A 284 10.42 -11.39 -15.65
N LEU A 285 10.17 -11.72 -14.37
CA LEU A 285 9.89 -13.09 -13.93
C LEU A 285 8.48 -13.54 -14.32
N PHE A 286 7.51 -12.63 -14.36
CA PHE A 286 6.18 -12.89 -14.90
C PHE A 286 6.22 -13.13 -16.40
N GLU A 287 6.91 -12.26 -17.15
CA GLU A 287 7.04 -12.38 -18.61
C GLU A 287 7.70 -13.71 -19.04
N LYS A 288 8.55 -14.28 -18.17
CA LYS A 288 9.22 -15.57 -18.37
C LYS A 288 8.46 -16.77 -17.80
N ASP A 289 7.26 -16.59 -17.27
CA ASP A 289 6.43 -17.60 -16.56
C ASP A 289 7.16 -18.27 -15.38
N ILE A 290 8.17 -17.63 -14.83
CA ILE A 290 8.85 -18.08 -13.59
C ILE A 290 7.93 -17.83 -12.39
N ILE A 291 7.27 -16.66 -12.35
CA ILE A 291 6.20 -16.34 -11.40
C ILE A 291 4.87 -16.52 -12.12
N ASN A 292 4.08 -17.50 -11.68
CA ASN A 292 2.72 -17.72 -12.19
C ASN A 292 1.68 -17.97 -11.08
N ASN A 293 2.12 -17.92 -9.82
CA ASN A 293 1.26 -18.06 -8.64
C ASN A 293 0.45 -19.39 -8.58
N SER A 294 0.78 -20.38 -9.41
CA SER A 294 0.00 -21.61 -9.55
C SER A 294 0.06 -22.53 -8.33
N LYS A 295 1.08 -22.40 -7.48
CA LYS A 295 1.29 -23.22 -6.27
C LYS A 295 0.80 -22.55 -5.00
N LYS A 296 0.34 -21.31 -5.06
CA LYS A 296 -0.25 -20.63 -3.91
C LYS A 296 -1.59 -21.27 -3.52
N ILE A 297 -1.87 -21.28 -2.20
CA ILE A 297 -3.15 -21.64 -1.63
C ILE A 297 -4.04 -20.40 -1.46
N ILE A 298 -3.44 -19.32 -0.97
CA ILE A 298 -4.12 -18.03 -0.81
C ILE A 298 -4.04 -17.25 -2.12
N HIS A 299 -5.19 -16.92 -2.69
CA HIS A 299 -5.31 -16.27 -4.00
C HIS A 299 -4.44 -16.96 -5.08
N PRO A 300 -4.73 -18.25 -5.44
CA PRO A 300 -3.99 -18.93 -6.50
C PRO A 300 -4.09 -18.15 -7.81
N TYR A 301 -3.00 -18.17 -8.58
CA TYR A 301 -2.83 -17.42 -9.84
C TYR A 301 -2.84 -15.90 -9.69
N LYS A 302 -2.76 -15.37 -8.45
CA LYS A 302 -2.69 -13.92 -8.21
C LYS A 302 -1.50 -13.55 -7.34
N THR A 303 -0.81 -12.50 -7.71
CA THR A 303 0.09 -11.77 -6.81
C THR A 303 -0.74 -11.05 -5.77
N VAL A 304 -0.44 -11.26 -4.50
CA VAL A 304 -1.05 -10.56 -3.37
C VAL A 304 -0.06 -9.52 -2.88
N THR A 305 -0.50 -8.25 -2.77
CA THR A 305 0.32 -7.16 -2.26
C THR A 305 -0.55 -6.08 -1.59
N GLY A 306 0.02 -5.33 -0.65
CA GLY A 306 -0.61 -4.15 -0.06
C GLY A 306 -0.39 -2.91 -0.92
N PHE A 307 0.84 -2.73 -1.41
CA PHE A 307 1.21 -1.59 -2.25
C PHE A 307 2.34 -1.89 -3.23
N ALA A 308 2.58 -0.96 -4.15
CA ALA A 308 3.66 -1.05 -5.13
C ALA A 308 4.43 0.28 -5.21
N VAL A 309 5.76 0.18 -5.27
CA VAL A 309 6.64 1.33 -5.54
C VAL A 309 7.68 0.92 -6.56
N GLY A 310 7.76 1.64 -7.65
CA GLY A 310 8.68 1.33 -8.74
C GLY A 310 8.69 2.42 -9.81
N THR A 311 9.01 2.03 -11.02
CA THR A 311 8.97 2.91 -12.18
C THR A 311 7.58 2.93 -12.82
N LYS A 312 7.40 3.80 -13.81
CA LYS A 312 6.17 3.81 -14.61
C LYS A 312 5.87 2.44 -15.25
N LYS A 313 6.91 1.63 -15.59
CA LYS A 313 6.73 0.27 -16.14
C LYS A 313 5.88 -0.59 -15.20
N LEU A 314 6.15 -0.55 -13.89
CA LEU A 314 5.37 -1.30 -12.90
C LEU A 314 3.93 -0.78 -12.82
N TYR A 315 3.75 0.54 -12.81
CA TYR A 315 2.42 1.14 -12.69
C TYR A 315 1.53 0.83 -13.89
N ASP A 316 2.09 0.90 -15.10
CA ASP A 316 1.39 0.47 -16.33
C ASP A 316 1.11 -1.04 -16.34
N TYR A 317 2.01 -1.86 -15.75
CA TYR A 317 1.85 -3.31 -15.70
C TYR A 317 0.74 -3.77 -14.77
N VAL A 318 0.49 -3.07 -13.67
CA VAL A 318 -0.56 -3.40 -12.70
C VAL A 318 -1.90 -2.74 -13.01
N ASP A 319 -1.94 -1.78 -13.95
CA ASP A 319 -3.17 -1.10 -14.37
C ASP A 319 -4.13 -2.09 -15.02
N ASP A 320 -5.33 -2.17 -14.45
CA ASP A 320 -6.41 -3.11 -14.82
C ASP A 320 -5.95 -4.57 -15.02
N ASN A 321 -4.93 -5.00 -14.27
CA ASN A 321 -4.35 -6.34 -14.35
C ASN A 321 -4.94 -7.27 -13.28
N PRO A 322 -5.83 -8.22 -13.64
CA PRO A 322 -6.48 -9.13 -12.69
C PRO A 322 -5.53 -10.17 -12.06
N ALA A 323 -4.29 -10.29 -12.56
CA ALA A 323 -3.28 -11.14 -11.95
C ALA A 323 -2.71 -10.56 -10.63
N PHE A 324 -3.05 -9.31 -10.31
CA PHE A 324 -2.69 -8.65 -9.07
C PHE A 324 -3.91 -8.43 -8.18
N ALA A 325 -3.74 -8.67 -6.88
CA ALA A 325 -4.71 -8.36 -5.85
C ALA A 325 -4.04 -7.43 -4.83
N PHE A 326 -4.41 -6.15 -4.86
CA PHE A 326 -4.02 -5.16 -3.87
C PHE A 326 -5.03 -5.20 -2.72
N LEU A 327 -4.59 -5.60 -1.54
CA LEU A 327 -5.48 -5.91 -0.42
C LEU A 327 -5.15 -5.07 0.82
N ASP A 328 -6.11 -5.00 1.76
CA ASP A 328 -5.90 -4.41 3.09
C ASP A 328 -4.72 -5.10 3.78
N ILE A 329 -3.93 -4.32 4.48
CA ILE A 329 -2.67 -4.81 5.03
C ILE A 329 -2.87 -5.79 6.20
N ASP A 330 -3.98 -5.71 6.93
CA ASP A 330 -4.34 -6.68 7.97
C ASP A 330 -4.49 -8.10 7.42
N PHE A 331 -4.88 -8.23 6.14
CA PHE A 331 -4.92 -9.52 5.44
C PHE A 331 -3.54 -9.89 4.86
N VAL A 332 -2.88 -8.96 4.17
CA VAL A 332 -1.61 -9.24 3.47
C VAL A 332 -0.53 -9.66 4.46
N ASN A 333 -0.47 -8.97 5.61
CA ASN A 333 0.57 -9.14 6.62
C ASN A 333 0.17 -10.06 7.77
N ASP A 334 -1.02 -10.69 7.74
CA ASP A 334 -1.40 -11.67 8.77
C ASP A 334 -0.49 -12.91 8.70
N PRO A 335 0.32 -13.21 9.75
CA PRO A 335 1.18 -14.39 9.75
C PRO A 335 0.43 -15.71 9.55
N HIS A 336 -0.83 -15.81 10.00
CA HIS A 336 -1.65 -17.01 9.79
C HIS A 336 -2.14 -17.14 8.34
N ILE A 337 -2.41 -16.03 7.66
CA ILE A 337 -2.74 -16.02 6.23
C ILE A 337 -1.50 -16.36 5.41
N ILE A 338 -0.37 -15.70 5.69
CA ILE A 338 0.92 -15.91 5.03
C ILE A 338 1.30 -17.40 5.10
N SER A 339 1.23 -18.01 6.30
CA SER A 339 1.65 -19.38 6.57
C SER A 339 0.84 -20.45 5.85
N LYS A 340 -0.35 -20.13 5.35
CA LYS A 340 -1.17 -21.06 4.54
C LYS A 340 -0.57 -21.35 3.17
N ASN A 341 0.25 -20.45 2.63
CA ASN A 341 1.01 -20.73 1.41
C ASN A 341 2.19 -21.66 1.76
N PRO A 342 2.47 -22.67 0.92
CA PRO A 342 3.62 -23.55 1.15
C PRO A 342 4.94 -22.85 0.80
N LYS A 343 6.02 -23.27 1.45
CA LYS A 343 7.39 -22.83 1.17
C LYS A 343 7.50 -21.30 1.09
N VAL A 344 6.91 -20.59 2.05
CA VAL A 344 7.03 -19.13 2.09
C VAL A 344 8.47 -18.74 2.37
N VAL A 345 9.07 -17.97 1.48
CA VAL A 345 10.40 -17.40 1.66
C VAL A 345 10.24 -15.90 1.89
N ALA A 346 10.48 -15.47 3.13
CA ALA A 346 10.44 -14.06 3.52
C ALA A 346 11.85 -13.49 3.50
N ILE A 347 12.09 -12.47 2.67
CA ILE A 347 13.40 -11.86 2.47
C ILE A 347 13.37 -10.44 3.00
N ASN A 348 14.01 -10.21 4.13
CA ASN A 348 14.05 -8.93 4.81
C ASN A 348 15.48 -8.47 5.06
N SER A 349 15.70 -7.16 5.12
CA SER A 349 17.01 -6.58 5.35
C SER A 349 17.18 -6.10 6.78
N ALA A 350 18.43 -5.97 7.23
CA ALA A 350 18.77 -5.44 8.54
C ALA A 350 19.82 -4.33 8.44
N ILE A 351 19.84 -3.46 9.43
CA ILE A 351 20.92 -2.48 9.63
C ILE A 351 22.10 -3.16 10.31
N GLU A 352 21.85 -3.91 11.40
CA GLU A 352 22.84 -4.72 12.09
C GLU A 352 22.20 -5.93 12.81
N VAL A 353 22.99 -6.97 13.06
CA VAL A 353 22.59 -8.18 13.77
C VAL A 353 23.65 -8.49 14.84
N ASP A 354 23.23 -8.79 16.07
CA ASP A 354 24.20 -9.22 17.09
C ASP A 354 24.50 -10.72 17.03
N ILE A 355 25.57 -11.14 17.72
CA ILE A 355 26.00 -12.55 17.74
C ILE A 355 24.97 -13.50 18.36
N THR A 356 23.95 -12.99 19.04
CA THR A 356 22.86 -13.79 19.63
C THR A 356 21.66 -13.90 18.69
N GLY A 357 21.66 -13.19 17.53
CA GLY A 357 20.61 -13.20 16.53
C GLY A 357 19.54 -12.12 16.70
N GLN A 358 19.72 -11.13 17.57
CA GLN A 358 18.85 -9.95 17.65
C GLN A 358 19.08 -9.06 16.44
N VAL A 359 18.01 -8.63 15.76
CA VAL A 359 18.05 -7.86 14.51
C VAL A 359 17.54 -6.45 14.72
N CYS A 360 18.38 -5.47 14.42
CA CYS A 360 17.98 -4.08 14.26
C CYS A 360 17.78 -3.76 12.78
N ALA A 361 16.59 -3.23 12.43
CA ALA A 361 16.25 -2.85 11.06
C ALA A 361 15.70 -1.42 10.94
N ASP A 362 15.35 -0.78 12.05
CA ASP A 362 14.64 0.50 12.09
C ASP A 362 15.49 1.68 12.57
N SER A 363 16.66 1.42 13.18
CA SER A 363 17.45 2.48 13.82
C SER A 363 18.96 2.28 13.70
N ILE A 364 19.73 3.37 13.81
CA ILE A 364 21.20 3.36 13.90
C ILE A 364 21.56 3.93 15.27
N GLY A 365 21.74 3.05 16.26
CA GLY A 365 21.76 3.46 17.64
C GLY A 365 20.42 4.11 18.02
N SER A 366 20.45 5.28 18.64
CA SER A 366 19.25 6.02 19.03
C SER A 366 18.58 6.80 17.87
N LYS A 367 19.19 6.83 16.69
CA LYS A 367 18.62 7.56 15.54
C LYS A 367 17.68 6.66 14.76
N LEU A 368 16.42 7.04 14.68
CA LEU A 368 15.42 6.36 13.89
C LEU A 368 15.72 6.49 12.40
N PHE A 369 15.66 5.39 11.67
CA PHE A 369 15.97 5.31 10.25
C PHE A 369 14.76 4.92 9.41
N SER A 370 13.94 3.98 9.91
CA SER A 370 12.73 3.50 9.27
C SER A 370 11.67 3.13 10.32
N GLY A 371 10.98 2.04 10.21
CA GLY A 371 10.02 1.56 11.18
C GLY A 371 10.02 0.04 11.25
N ILE A 372 9.13 -0.51 12.02
CA ILE A 372 8.97 -1.96 12.14
C ILE A 372 8.46 -2.54 10.82
N GLY A 373 7.43 -1.89 10.21
CA GLY A 373 6.81 -2.38 8.99
C GLY A 373 6.24 -3.78 9.16
N GLY A 374 6.29 -4.57 8.08
CA GLY A 374 5.83 -5.95 8.05
C GLY A 374 6.92 -7.00 8.21
N GLN A 375 8.16 -6.61 8.60
CA GLN A 375 9.25 -7.58 8.71
C GLN A 375 8.90 -8.74 9.64
N MET A 376 8.40 -8.46 10.85
CA MET A 376 8.01 -9.49 11.79
C MET A 376 6.82 -10.32 11.33
N ASP A 377 5.85 -9.71 10.68
CA ASP A 377 4.67 -10.39 10.13
C ASP A 377 5.10 -11.51 9.17
N PHE A 378 5.97 -11.17 8.21
CA PHE A 378 6.46 -12.12 7.20
C PHE A 378 7.48 -13.11 7.74
N ILE A 379 8.38 -12.69 8.61
CA ILE A 379 9.32 -13.61 9.28
C ILE A 379 8.56 -14.65 10.09
N ARG A 380 7.52 -14.23 10.84
CA ARG A 380 6.67 -15.14 11.60
C ARG A 380 5.85 -16.04 10.69
N GLY A 381 5.21 -15.46 9.66
CA GLY A 381 4.42 -16.21 8.68
C GLY A 381 5.23 -17.27 7.94
N ALA A 382 6.44 -16.92 7.50
CA ALA A 382 7.35 -17.88 6.86
C ALA A 382 7.80 -18.97 7.81
N ALA A 383 8.10 -18.65 9.08
CA ALA A 383 8.49 -19.66 10.08
C ALA A 383 7.36 -20.68 10.35
N LEU A 384 6.10 -20.27 10.24
CA LEU A 384 4.92 -21.13 10.40
C LEU A 384 4.56 -21.91 9.14
N SER A 385 5.01 -21.46 7.96
CA SER A 385 4.72 -22.12 6.68
C SER A 385 5.45 -23.45 6.55
N GLN A 386 4.78 -24.46 5.99
CA GLN A 386 5.40 -25.75 5.70
C GLN A 386 6.55 -25.59 4.70
N GLY A 387 7.79 -25.85 5.12
CA GLY A 387 8.99 -25.66 4.31
C GLY A 387 9.38 -24.20 4.14
N GLY A 388 8.83 -23.31 4.96
CA GLY A 388 9.12 -21.87 4.89
C GLY A 388 10.52 -21.50 5.37
N LYS A 389 11.04 -20.39 4.87
CA LYS A 389 12.41 -19.90 5.13
C LYS A 389 12.38 -18.40 5.43
N PRO A 390 12.34 -18.00 6.71
CA PRO A 390 12.51 -16.61 7.11
C PRO A 390 13.98 -16.21 7.00
N ILE A 391 14.29 -15.22 6.15
CA ILE A 391 15.65 -14.80 5.82
C ILE A 391 15.85 -13.33 6.20
N ILE A 392 16.92 -13.07 6.94
CA ILE A 392 17.49 -11.74 7.16
C ILE A 392 18.76 -11.63 6.31
N ALA A 393 18.82 -10.65 5.43
CA ALA A 393 19.90 -10.45 4.48
C ALA A 393 20.55 -9.07 4.63
N LEU A 394 21.87 -9.03 4.74
CA LEU A 394 22.62 -7.79 4.87
C LEU A 394 24.04 -7.97 4.36
N THR A 395 24.66 -6.90 3.83
CA THR A 395 26.11 -6.93 3.62
C THR A 395 26.83 -7.03 4.97
N SER A 396 27.92 -7.78 5.06
CA SER A 396 28.66 -7.97 6.33
C SER A 396 29.26 -6.69 6.86
N ARG A 397 29.48 -5.69 5.99
CA ARG A 397 30.04 -4.37 6.33
C ARG A 397 29.27 -3.25 5.66
N THR A 398 29.33 -2.08 6.28
CA THR A 398 28.88 -0.82 5.67
C THR A 398 29.86 -0.36 4.58
N LYS A 399 29.46 0.59 3.75
CA LYS A 399 30.36 1.25 2.77
C LYS A 399 31.57 1.92 3.43
N LYS A 400 31.51 2.21 4.72
CA LYS A 400 32.63 2.76 5.52
C LYS A 400 33.52 1.67 6.16
N GLY A 401 33.22 0.38 5.90
CA GLY A 401 33.95 -0.77 6.44
C GLY A 401 33.56 -1.20 7.85
N GLU A 402 32.55 -0.57 8.47
CA GLU A 402 32.06 -0.96 9.80
C GLU A 402 31.32 -2.30 9.71
N PRO A 403 31.53 -3.24 10.67
CA PRO A 403 30.83 -4.50 10.70
C PRO A 403 29.34 -4.29 10.98
N ARG A 404 28.50 -5.15 10.37
CA ARG A 404 27.05 -5.20 10.61
C ARG A 404 26.62 -6.43 11.40
N ILE A 405 27.51 -7.43 11.50
CA ILE A 405 27.39 -8.50 12.50
C ILE A 405 28.28 -8.10 13.65
N VAL A 406 27.67 -7.85 14.81
CA VAL A 406 28.30 -7.18 15.95
C VAL A 406 28.13 -8.00 17.24
N PRO A 407 29.03 -7.86 18.25
CA PRO A 407 28.84 -8.51 19.52
C PRO A 407 27.55 -8.10 20.23
N PHE A 408 27.21 -6.82 20.18
CA PHE A 408 26.03 -6.21 20.75
C PHE A 408 25.50 -5.15 19.76
N LEU A 409 24.18 -5.03 19.63
CA LEU A 409 23.57 -3.92 18.87
C LEU A 409 24.07 -2.57 19.44
N LYS A 410 24.14 -1.56 18.60
CA LYS A 410 24.50 -0.21 19.05
C LYS A 410 23.58 0.23 20.18
N GLN A 411 24.14 0.98 21.14
CA GLN A 411 23.37 1.51 22.26
C GLN A 411 22.18 2.36 21.75
N GLY A 412 20.99 2.05 22.23
CA GLY A 412 19.74 2.70 21.82
C GLY A 412 19.12 2.14 20.53
N ALA A 413 19.73 1.14 19.89
CA ALA A 413 19.15 0.47 18.72
C ALA A 413 17.92 -0.38 19.12
N GLY A 414 16.85 -0.29 18.31
CA GLY A 414 15.66 -1.12 18.46
C GLY A 414 15.89 -2.55 17.99
N VAL A 415 15.16 -3.51 18.58
CA VAL A 415 15.12 -4.90 18.11
C VAL A 415 13.81 -5.09 17.33
N VAL A 416 13.90 -5.12 16.01
CA VAL A 416 12.73 -5.34 15.15
C VAL A 416 12.39 -6.83 15.08
N THR A 417 13.40 -7.69 14.90
CA THR A 417 13.21 -9.16 14.91
C THR A 417 14.03 -9.78 16.03
N THR A 418 13.34 -10.48 16.94
CA THR A 418 14.01 -11.15 18.06
C THR A 418 14.72 -12.41 17.59
N ARG A 419 15.76 -12.82 18.33
CA ARG A 419 16.50 -14.06 18.08
C ARG A 419 15.64 -15.32 18.00
N GLY A 420 14.47 -15.33 18.63
CA GLY A 420 13.54 -16.46 18.60
C GLY A 420 12.83 -16.64 17.24
N HIS A 421 12.89 -15.65 16.36
CA HIS A 421 12.26 -15.67 15.04
C HIS A 421 13.26 -15.77 13.88
N VAL A 422 14.54 -15.55 14.12
CA VAL A 422 15.59 -15.57 13.10
C VAL A 422 16.00 -17.02 12.80
N HIS A 423 15.89 -17.45 11.52
CA HIS A 423 16.33 -18.77 11.07
C HIS A 423 17.57 -18.69 10.17
N TYR A 424 17.56 -17.75 9.22
CA TYR A 424 18.65 -17.57 8.25
C TYR A 424 19.17 -16.15 8.32
N ILE A 425 20.49 -16.00 8.39
CA ILE A 425 21.20 -14.74 8.19
C ILE A 425 22.11 -14.96 6.98
N VAL A 426 21.94 -14.15 5.92
CA VAL A 426 22.69 -14.29 4.68
C VAL A 426 23.49 -13.03 4.41
N THR A 427 24.78 -13.22 4.18
CA THR A 427 25.72 -12.17 3.77
C THR A 427 26.35 -12.52 2.43
N GLU A 428 27.27 -11.70 1.94
CA GLU A 428 28.02 -11.95 0.71
C GLU A 428 29.08 -13.08 0.83
N PHE A 429 29.27 -13.66 2.02
CA PHE A 429 30.24 -14.74 2.31
C PHE A 429 29.57 -16.08 2.60
#